data_d38720d2cf6d897a7cf71393f8980502
#
_entry.id   d38720d2cf6d897a7cf71393f8980502
#
_cell.length_a   1.000
_cell.length_b   1.000
_cell.length_c   1.000
_cell.angle_alpha   90.00
_cell.angle_beta   90.00
_cell.angle_gamma   90.00
#
_symmetry.space_group_name_H-M   'P 1'
#
loop_
_entity.id
_entity.type
_entity.pdbx_description
1 polymer ?
#
loop_
_entity_poly.entity_id
_entity_poly.type
_entity_poly.pdbx_seq_one_letter_code
_entity_poly.pdbx_strand_id
1 'polypeptide(L)'
;MSKGEKHMLEQKTPTKINVLGAGAWGTAVAIALAARHDVLLWGRNPAQMAETAAARENLHYLPGHPLPASLRVSADFEAALAHVIDVGSVDAPLLILACPVAGLRPLLQQLKGRAIPNAVWLCKGFEAGTSLLPHQVAAEVLGNEIPVAALSGPSFAQEVARALPCALSVASTSEQLRERVVAAAHGNNMRVYSCDDMVGVEVGGAVKNVMAIATGASDGLGLGLNARAALITRGLAEITRLGVHLGAGAHTFMGLTGMGDLILTCTGDLSRNRRVGLALAQGKQLDTIVAELGHVAEGVPCAKSVRELARRLGVEMPITEAVAAVLFDGVPATEMAQRLLARDPRDELA
;
A
#
# COMPACT_ATOMS: atom_id res chain seq x y z
N MET A 1 -20.08 -37.42 22.29
CA MET A 1 -18.89 -36.52 22.41
C MET A 1 -18.52 -36.05 21.00
N SER A 2 -18.79 -34.81 20.72
CA SER A 2 -18.77 -34.23 19.37
C SER A 2 -17.35 -33.94 18.89
N LYS A 3 -17.13 -34.05 17.56
CA LYS A 3 -15.88 -33.75 16.84
C LYS A 3 -15.47 -32.27 16.84
N GLY A 4 -15.97 -31.46 17.81
CA GLY A 4 -15.87 -29.98 17.83
C GLY A 4 -14.75 -29.39 18.67
N GLU A 5 -13.91 -30.16 19.38
CA GLU A 5 -13.01 -29.60 20.41
C GLU A 5 -11.52 -29.91 20.20
N LYS A 6 -11.05 -30.04 18.97
CA LYS A 6 -9.60 -30.20 18.67
C LYS A 6 -9.09 -29.16 17.66
N HIS A 7 -9.44 -27.88 17.79
CA HIS A 7 -8.65 -26.79 17.28
C HIS A 7 -8.01 -26.02 18.45
N MET A 8 -7.37 -26.77 19.33
CA MET A 8 -6.35 -26.18 20.20
C MET A 8 -5.24 -25.68 19.29
N LEU A 9 -5.02 -24.38 19.35
CA LEU A 9 -3.92 -23.63 18.74
C LEU A 9 -2.61 -24.43 18.93
N GLU A 10 -2.18 -25.19 17.94
CA GLU A 10 -0.79 -25.58 17.83
C GLU A 10 0.01 -24.29 17.90
N GLN A 11 0.84 -24.12 18.91
CA GLN A 11 1.79 -23.04 19.02
C GLN A 11 2.77 -23.21 17.86
N LYS A 12 2.45 -22.57 16.71
CA LYS A 12 3.36 -22.54 15.58
C LYS A 12 4.65 -21.89 16.04
N THR A 13 5.78 -22.48 15.70
CA THR A 13 7.12 -21.93 15.95
C THR A 13 7.16 -20.47 15.45
N PRO A 14 7.69 -19.52 16.25
CA PRO A 14 7.81 -18.14 15.81
C PRO A 14 8.60 -18.02 14.51
N THR A 15 7.98 -17.46 13.47
CA THR A 15 8.66 -17.20 12.19
C THR A 15 9.61 -16.00 12.35
N LYS A 16 10.80 -16.07 11.76
CA LYS A 16 11.69 -14.90 11.63
C LYS A 16 11.16 -13.97 10.53
N ILE A 17 10.92 -12.73 10.87
CA ILE A 17 10.37 -11.72 9.94
C ILE A 17 11.22 -10.47 9.97
N ASN A 18 11.63 -10.02 8.79
CA ASN A 18 12.24 -8.71 8.62
C ASN A 18 11.29 -7.74 7.96
N VAL A 19 11.18 -6.54 8.51
CA VAL A 19 10.46 -5.42 7.90
C VAL A 19 11.48 -4.36 7.51
N LEU A 20 11.78 -4.24 6.22
CA LEU A 20 12.70 -3.25 5.66
C LEU A 20 11.94 -1.97 5.32
N GLY A 21 12.00 -0.99 6.20
CA GLY A 21 11.35 0.30 6.10
C GLY A 21 10.57 0.67 7.36
N ALA A 22 11.14 1.57 8.16
CA ALA A 22 10.55 2.06 9.40
C ALA A 22 9.67 3.31 9.19
N GLY A 23 8.87 3.33 8.11
CA GLY A 23 7.77 4.28 7.94
C GLY A 23 6.57 3.92 8.82
N ALA A 24 5.50 4.73 8.79
CA ALA A 24 4.30 4.48 9.59
C ALA A 24 3.74 3.07 9.38
N TRP A 25 3.55 2.66 8.12
CA TRP A 25 2.95 1.36 7.79
C TRP A 25 3.89 0.19 8.14
N GLY A 26 5.19 0.29 7.80
CA GLY A 26 6.16 -0.74 8.18
C GLY A 26 6.28 -0.92 9.69
N THR A 27 6.27 0.17 10.46
CA THR A 27 6.26 0.12 11.92
C THR A 27 5.00 -0.53 12.47
N ALA A 28 3.82 -0.19 11.94
CA ALA A 28 2.55 -0.77 12.37
C ALA A 28 2.47 -2.28 12.10
N VAL A 29 2.92 -2.72 10.92
CA VAL A 29 3.00 -4.15 10.57
C VAL A 29 3.99 -4.88 11.48
N ALA A 30 5.17 -4.27 11.75
CA ALA A 30 6.16 -4.85 12.64
C ALA A 30 5.61 -5.01 14.07
N ILE A 31 4.89 -4.01 14.60
CA ILE A 31 4.20 -4.10 15.90
C ILE A 31 3.22 -5.26 15.92
N ALA A 32 2.35 -5.35 14.90
CA ALA A 32 1.32 -6.39 14.85
C ALA A 32 1.92 -7.81 14.76
N LEU A 33 2.99 -8.00 14.00
CA LEU A 33 3.63 -9.30 13.82
C LEU A 33 4.49 -9.70 15.03
N ALA A 34 5.11 -8.73 15.73
CA ALA A 34 5.96 -8.99 16.89
C ALA A 34 5.22 -9.59 18.10
N ALA A 35 3.89 -9.59 18.08
CA ALA A 35 3.08 -10.28 19.09
C ALA A 35 3.23 -11.81 19.05
N ARG A 36 3.66 -12.38 17.91
CA ARG A 36 3.71 -13.85 17.70
C ARG A 36 5.00 -14.33 17.04
N HIS A 37 5.82 -13.43 16.50
CA HIS A 37 6.98 -13.76 15.68
C HIS A 37 8.23 -13.04 16.16
N ASP A 38 9.39 -13.54 15.74
CA ASP A 38 10.68 -12.87 15.93
C ASP A 38 10.87 -11.84 14.83
N VAL A 39 10.53 -10.57 15.13
CA VAL A 39 10.49 -9.48 14.16
C VAL A 39 11.64 -8.51 14.36
N LEU A 40 12.29 -8.16 13.26
CA LEU A 40 13.27 -7.09 13.19
C LEU A 40 12.77 -5.99 12.25
N LEU A 41 12.65 -4.77 12.76
CA LEU A 41 12.33 -3.56 12.00
C LEU A 41 13.63 -2.86 11.62
N TRP A 42 13.89 -2.72 10.32
CA TRP A 42 15.05 -1.98 9.83
C TRP A 42 14.63 -0.64 9.22
N GLY A 43 15.43 0.39 9.48
CA GLY A 43 15.30 1.70 8.84
C GLY A 43 16.66 2.24 8.40
N ARG A 44 16.69 2.93 7.27
CA ARG A 44 17.93 3.40 6.61
C ARG A 44 18.65 4.55 7.35
N ASN A 45 17.95 5.25 8.25
CA ASN A 45 18.52 6.39 8.97
C ASN A 45 18.97 5.94 10.36
N PRO A 46 20.30 5.86 10.64
CA PRO A 46 20.81 5.37 11.92
C PRO A 46 20.37 6.21 13.13
N ALA A 47 20.30 7.53 12.98
CA ALA A 47 19.88 8.41 14.07
C ALA A 47 18.41 8.19 14.46
N GLN A 48 17.52 8.09 13.46
CA GLN A 48 16.11 7.80 13.72
C GLN A 48 15.91 6.41 14.32
N MET A 49 16.67 5.41 13.88
CA MET A 49 16.55 4.05 14.42
C MET A 49 17.09 3.96 15.85
N ALA A 50 18.16 4.71 16.17
CA ALA A 50 18.66 4.81 17.55
C ALA A 50 17.65 5.50 18.47
N GLU A 51 17.03 6.59 18.03
CA GLU A 51 15.95 7.27 18.74
C GLU A 51 14.74 6.34 18.95
N THR A 52 14.29 5.65 17.87
CA THR A 52 13.17 4.69 17.92
C THR A 52 13.45 3.54 18.90
N ALA A 53 14.69 3.04 18.93
CA ALA A 53 15.10 1.99 19.85
C ALA A 53 15.11 2.48 21.32
N ALA A 54 15.62 3.67 21.56
CA ALA A 54 15.72 4.27 22.90
C ALA A 54 14.33 4.65 23.45
N ALA A 55 13.50 5.31 22.63
CA ALA A 55 12.15 5.71 23.00
C ALA A 55 11.17 4.53 23.07
N ARG A 56 11.50 3.39 22.46
CA ARG A 56 10.56 2.28 22.20
C ARG A 56 9.28 2.77 21.50
N GLU A 57 9.44 3.74 20.58
CA GLU A 57 8.38 4.36 19.82
C GLU A 57 8.96 5.01 18.56
N ASN A 58 8.25 4.92 17.44
CA ASN A 58 8.64 5.64 16.23
C ASN A 58 8.02 7.04 16.25
N LEU A 59 8.67 7.96 16.98
CA LEU A 59 8.17 9.32 17.20
C LEU A 59 7.96 10.13 15.92
N HIS A 60 8.71 9.80 14.86
CA HIS A 60 8.67 10.54 13.60
C HIS A 60 7.51 10.09 12.70
N TYR A 61 7.26 8.79 12.56
CA TYR A 61 6.30 8.26 11.59
C TYR A 61 5.03 7.68 12.22
N LEU A 62 5.07 7.25 13.48
CA LEU A 62 3.94 6.62 14.16
C LEU A 62 3.91 6.98 15.65
N PRO A 63 3.83 8.28 15.99
CA PRO A 63 3.80 8.71 17.39
C PRO A 63 2.56 8.20 18.12
N GLY A 64 2.70 7.98 19.43
CA GLY A 64 1.63 7.48 20.30
C GLY A 64 1.43 5.95 20.26
N HIS A 65 2.38 5.21 19.63
CA HIS A 65 2.25 3.76 19.47
C HIS A 65 3.54 3.07 19.94
N PRO A 66 3.59 2.57 21.19
CA PRO A 66 4.77 1.94 21.77
C PRO A 66 5.13 0.64 21.04
N LEU A 67 6.43 0.41 20.87
CA LEU A 67 6.95 -0.82 20.30
C LEU A 67 6.94 -1.95 21.33
N PRO A 68 6.40 -3.16 21.02
CA PRO A 68 6.49 -4.32 21.89
C PRO A 68 7.94 -4.62 22.29
N ALA A 69 8.18 -5.08 23.52
CA ALA A 69 9.53 -5.42 23.98
C ALA A 69 10.23 -6.47 23.07
N SER A 70 9.45 -7.38 22.48
CA SER A 70 9.92 -8.39 21.53
C SER A 70 10.38 -7.83 20.18
N LEU A 71 9.92 -6.63 19.78
CA LEU A 71 10.28 -6.03 18.49
C LEU A 71 11.71 -5.48 18.53
N ARG A 72 12.57 -6.06 17.71
CA ARG A 72 13.93 -5.58 17.51
C ARG A 72 13.97 -4.45 16.48
N VAL A 73 14.88 -3.50 16.69
CA VAL A 73 15.04 -2.31 15.85
C VAL A 73 16.51 -2.19 15.45
N SER A 74 16.80 -1.94 14.18
CA SER A 74 18.17 -1.82 13.69
C SER A 74 18.26 -0.85 12.50
N ALA A 75 19.42 -0.20 12.36
CA ALA A 75 19.83 0.49 11.14
C ALA A 75 20.88 -0.30 10.34
N ASP A 76 21.38 -1.40 10.89
CA ASP A 76 22.34 -2.27 10.23
C ASP A 76 21.63 -3.18 9.23
N PHE A 77 21.90 -2.95 7.93
CA PHE A 77 21.26 -3.68 6.83
C PHE A 77 21.75 -5.12 6.76
N GLU A 78 23.05 -5.37 7.00
CA GLU A 78 23.61 -6.73 6.94
C GLU A 78 23.09 -7.58 8.10
N ALA A 79 23.03 -7.02 9.31
CA ALA A 79 22.43 -7.70 10.45
C ALA A 79 20.94 -7.99 10.22
N ALA A 80 20.24 -7.05 9.58
CA ALA A 80 18.85 -7.27 9.20
C ALA A 80 18.71 -8.42 8.18
N LEU A 81 19.52 -8.49 7.16
CA LEU A 81 19.49 -9.61 6.20
C LEU A 81 19.88 -10.95 6.84
N ALA A 82 20.91 -10.97 7.65
CA ALA A 82 21.35 -12.19 8.34
C ALA A 82 20.22 -12.81 9.18
N HIS A 83 19.30 -11.98 9.70
CA HIS A 83 18.16 -12.46 10.48
C HIS A 83 17.22 -13.40 9.72
N VAL A 84 17.06 -13.21 8.39
CA VAL A 84 16.16 -14.01 7.54
C VAL A 84 16.88 -14.91 6.53
N ILE A 85 18.20 -14.83 6.43
CA ILE A 85 19.00 -15.69 5.54
C ILE A 85 19.44 -16.99 6.26
N ASP A 86 19.35 -17.04 7.58
CA ASP A 86 19.75 -18.20 8.36
C ASP A 86 18.90 -19.45 8.04
N VAL A 87 19.52 -20.43 7.39
CA VAL A 87 18.93 -21.52 6.60
C VAL A 87 18.48 -22.72 7.47
N GLY A 88 18.42 -22.58 8.77
CA GLY A 88 18.15 -23.70 9.68
C GLY A 88 16.70 -23.89 10.11
N SER A 89 15.77 -23.00 9.76
CA SER A 89 14.40 -23.08 10.24
C SER A 89 13.48 -23.87 9.32
N VAL A 90 12.67 -24.75 9.91
CA VAL A 90 11.61 -25.53 9.22
C VAL A 90 10.56 -24.60 8.60
N ASP A 91 10.36 -23.41 9.18
CA ASP A 91 9.47 -22.37 8.67
C ASP A 91 10.30 -21.27 7.98
N ALA A 92 10.20 -21.21 6.65
CA ALA A 92 10.94 -20.22 5.88
C ALA A 92 10.59 -18.80 6.29
N PRO A 93 11.61 -17.95 6.57
CA PRO A 93 11.44 -16.60 7.03
C PRO A 93 10.73 -15.70 6.01
N LEU A 94 10.21 -14.56 6.45
CA LEU A 94 9.58 -13.56 5.60
C LEU A 94 10.40 -12.26 5.55
N LEU A 95 10.62 -11.76 4.33
CA LEU A 95 11.23 -10.47 4.07
C LEU A 95 10.16 -9.50 3.56
N ILE A 96 9.77 -8.54 4.40
CA ILE A 96 8.74 -7.54 4.10
C ILE A 96 9.41 -6.22 3.72
N LEU A 97 9.08 -5.70 2.53
CA LEU A 97 9.60 -4.43 2.00
C LEU A 97 8.55 -3.32 2.22
N ALA A 98 8.79 -2.46 3.20
CA ALA A 98 7.86 -1.40 3.64
C ALA A 98 8.35 0.00 3.22
N CYS A 99 9.01 0.11 2.09
CA CYS A 99 9.42 1.38 1.50
C CYS A 99 8.30 1.96 0.61
N PRO A 100 8.30 3.26 0.28
CA PRO A 100 7.51 3.81 -0.81
C PRO A 100 7.91 3.18 -2.15
N VAL A 101 7.02 3.25 -3.17
CA VAL A 101 7.33 2.67 -4.49
C VAL A 101 8.62 3.25 -5.12
N ALA A 102 8.90 4.53 -4.91
CA ALA A 102 10.15 5.15 -5.35
C ALA A 102 11.42 4.56 -4.69
N GLY A 103 11.28 3.91 -3.54
CA GLY A 103 12.36 3.22 -2.84
C GLY A 103 12.47 1.74 -3.19
N LEU A 104 11.52 1.18 -3.94
CA LEU A 104 11.47 -0.26 -4.17
C LEU A 104 12.64 -0.73 -5.04
N ARG A 105 12.85 -0.16 -6.22
CA ARG A 105 13.97 -0.53 -7.10
C ARG A 105 15.34 -0.40 -6.43
N PRO A 106 15.68 0.72 -5.77
CA PRO A 106 16.95 0.82 -5.03
C PRO A 106 17.11 -0.23 -3.94
N LEU A 107 16.03 -0.59 -3.23
CA LEU A 107 16.08 -1.62 -2.19
C LEU A 107 16.25 -3.01 -2.81
N LEU A 108 15.54 -3.34 -3.87
CA LEU A 108 15.70 -4.60 -4.61
C LEU A 108 17.11 -4.74 -5.21
N GLN A 109 17.72 -3.65 -5.67
CA GLN A 109 19.10 -3.64 -6.14
C GLN A 109 20.10 -4.02 -5.03
N GLN A 110 19.88 -3.58 -3.78
CA GLN A 110 20.69 -3.99 -2.63
C GLN A 110 20.48 -5.48 -2.26
N LEU A 111 19.32 -6.03 -2.59
CA LEU A 111 18.99 -7.44 -2.34
C LEU A 111 19.44 -8.38 -3.47
N LYS A 112 19.76 -7.84 -4.65
CA LYS A 112 20.19 -8.62 -5.82
C LYS A 112 21.44 -9.43 -5.53
N GLY A 113 21.37 -10.72 -5.85
CA GLY A 113 22.47 -11.68 -5.59
C GLY A 113 22.60 -12.14 -4.13
N ARG A 114 21.71 -11.69 -3.25
CA ARG A 114 21.62 -12.20 -1.87
C ARG A 114 20.69 -13.43 -1.82
N ALA A 115 20.97 -14.34 -0.91
CA ALA A 115 20.14 -15.55 -0.70
C ALA A 115 18.85 -15.25 0.09
N ILE A 116 18.03 -14.28 -0.40
CA ILE A 116 16.77 -13.93 0.25
C ILE A 116 15.70 -15.00 -0.02
N PRO A 117 14.87 -15.35 0.98
CA PRO A 117 13.86 -16.41 0.83
C PRO A 117 12.65 -16.01 -0.02
N ASN A 118 12.34 -14.75 -0.06
CA ASN A 118 11.20 -14.14 -0.74
C ASN A 118 11.27 -12.61 -0.65
N ALA A 119 10.34 -11.90 -1.32
CA ALA A 119 10.13 -10.47 -1.12
C ALA A 119 8.64 -10.14 -1.11
N VAL A 120 8.13 -9.60 0.02
CA VAL A 120 6.74 -9.20 0.20
C VAL A 120 6.69 -7.69 0.35
N TRP A 121 6.16 -6.96 -0.64
CA TRP A 121 6.10 -5.50 -0.52
C TRP A 121 4.76 -5.00 -0.03
N LEU A 122 4.81 -3.83 0.60
CA LEU A 122 3.66 -3.09 1.12
C LEU A 122 3.38 -1.81 0.33
N CYS A 123 4.27 -1.41 -0.58
CA CYS A 123 4.14 -0.19 -1.36
C CYS A 123 2.97 -0.27 -2.35
N LYS A 124 2.41 0.89 -2.66
CA LYS A 124 1.24 1.04 -3.54
C LYS A 124 1.53 2.16 -4.54
N GLY A 125 1.55 1.86 -5.82
CA GLY A 125 1.81 2.85 -6.85
C GLY A 125 2.51 2.25 -8.06
N PHE A 126 2.74 3.12 -9.07
CA PHE A 126 3.55 2.83 -10.24
C PHE A 126 4.92 3.49 -10.08
N GLU A 127 5.96 2.86 -10.55
CA GLU A 127 7.29 3.46 -10.58
C GLU A 127 7.31 4.69 -11.50
N ALA A 128 7.85 5.80 -11.02
CA ALA A 128 7.97 7.02 -11.81
C ALA A 128 8.92 6.82 -12.99
N GLY A 129 8.56 7.36 -14.15
CA GLY A 129 9.35 7.30 -15.38
C GLY A 129 9.16 6.04 -16.21
N THR A 130 9.00 4.87 -15.58
CA THR A 130 8.75 3.60 -16.28
C THR A 130 7.27 3.22 -16.33
N SER A 131 6.48 3.70 -15.37
CA SER A 131 5.09 3.28 -15.13
C SER A 131 4.96 1.76 -14.86
N LEU A 132 6.00 1.12 -14.37
CA LEU A 132 5.97 -0.30 -13.99
C LEU A 132 5.27 -0.50 -12.66
N LEU A 133 4.56 -1.60 -12.54
CA LEU A 133 4.03 -2.11 -11.27
C LEU A 133 5.16 -2.74 -10.44
N PRO A 134 5.04 -2.81 -9.10
CA PRO A 134 6.06 -3.38 -8.22
C PRO A 134 6.56 -4.76 -8.62
N HIS A 135 5.66 -5.67 -9.04
CA HIS A 135 6.07 -7.00 -9.49
C HIS A 135 6.93 -6.98 -10.76
N GLN A 136 6.67 -6.04 -11.67
CA GLN A 136 7.48 -5.86 -12.88
C GLN A 136 8.87 -5.32 -12.54
N VAL A 137 8.94 -4.36 -11.60
CA VAL A 137 10.21 -3.86 -11.07
C VAL A 137 11.01 -4.99 -10.41
N ALA A 138 10.33 -5.85 -9.63
CA ALA A 138 10.97 -6.99 -8.99
C ALA A 138 11.50 -8.00 -10.02
N ALA A 139 10.73 -8.32 -11.05
CA ALA A 139 11.16 -9.21 -12.14
C ALA A 139 12.39 -8.68 -12.88
N GLU A 140 12.45 -7.38 -13.17
CA GLU A 140 13.62 -6.75 -13.81
C GLU A 140 14.89 -6.81 -12.95
N VAL A 141 14.75 -6.63 -11.63
CA VAL A 141 15.91 -6.51 -10.73
C VAL A 141 16.37 -7.86 -10.20
N LEU A 142 15.43 -8.67 -9.68
CA LEU A 142 15.72 -9.95 -9.01
C LEU A 142 15.61 -11.16 -9.93
N GLY A 143 14.96 -11.03 -11.10
CA GLY A 143 14.54 -12.15 -11.92
C GLY A 143 13.27 -12.82 -11.38
N ASN A 144 12.98 -14.04 -11.86
CA ASN A 144 11.74 -14.75 -11.53
C ASN A 144 11.93 -15.91 -10.55
N GLU A 145 13.17 -16.15 -10.09
CA GLU A 145 13.49 -17.29 -9.22
C GLU A 145 13.06 -17.07 -7.75
N ILE A 146 13.05 -15.80 -7.33
CA ILE A 146 12.68 -15.44 -5.95
C ILE A 146 11.16 -15.25 -5.89
N PRO A 147 10.46 -16.01 -5.01
CA PRO A 147 9.02 -15.81 -4.80
C PRO A 147 8.71 -14.42 -4.29
N VAL A 148 7.75 -13.74 -4.92
CA VAL A 148 7.37 -12.37 -4.57
C VAL A 148 5.89 -12.25 -4.29
N ALA A 149 5.50 -11.29 -3.42
CA ALA A 149 4.10 -11.03 -3.10
C ALA A 149 3.84 -9.55 -2.83
N ALA A 150 2.61 -9.12 -3.10
CA ALA A 150 2.07 -7.84 -2.65
C ALA A 150 1.11 -8.08 -1.47
N LEU A 151 1.25 -7.32 -0.38
CA LEU A 151 0.30 -7.29 0.73
C LEU A 151 -0.39 -5.94 0.75
N SER A 152 -1.70 -5.91 0.49
CA SER A 152 -2.48 -4.68 0.30
C SER A 152 -3.89 -4.83 0.86
N GLY A 153 -4.61 -3.72 1.00
CA GLY A 153 -6.00 -3.67 1.49
C GLY A 153 -6.26 -2.48 2.40
N PRO A 154 -7.50 -2.35 2.93
CA PRO A 154 -7.89 -1.25 3.80
C PRO A 154 -7.17 -1.34 5.16
N SER A 155 -6.21 -0.42 5.38
CA SER A 155 -5.35 -0.48 6.56
C SER A 155 -4.66 0.86 6.84
N PHE A 156 -5.20 1.63 7.77
CA PHE A 156 -4.48 2.77 8.31
C PHE A 156 -3.47 2.30 9.36
N ALA A 157 -2.24 2.78 9.25
CA ALA A 157 -1.14 2.38 10.13
C ALA A 157 -1.46 2.58 11.63
N GLN A 158 -2.08 3.70 11.98
CA GLN A 158 -2.47 4.01 13.35
C GLN A 158 -3.51 3.03 13.92
N GLU A 159 -4.44 2.57 13.08
CA GLU A 159 -5.47 1.59 13.49
C GLU A 159 -4.85 0.21 13.70
N VAL A 160 -3.99 -0.22 12.79
CA VAL A 160 -3.29 -1.51 12.90
C VAL A 160 -2.36 -1.54 14.10
N ALA A 161 -1.62 -0.44 14.36
CA ALA A 161 -0.76 -0.33 15.54
C ALA A 161 -1.54 -0.39 16.87
N ARG A 162 -2.80 0.07 16.87
CA ARG A 162 -3.73 -0.06 18.01
C ARG A 162 -4.44 -1.40 18.08
N ALA A 163 -4.05 -2.33 17.23
CA ALA A 163 -4.67 -3.64 17.11
C ALA A 163 -6.19 -3.58 16.81
N LEU A 164 -6.65 -2.56 16.07
CA LEU A 164 -8.02 -2.53 15.57
C LEU A 164 -8.18 -3.52 14.41
N PRO A 165 -9.39 -4.09 14.22
CA PRO A 165 -9.62 -5.05 13.16
C PRO A 165 -9.32 -4.49 11.78
N CYS A 166 -8.56 -5.24 10.97
CA CYS A 166 -8.32 -4.94 9.57
C CYS A 166 -8.34 -6.20 8.72
N ALA A 167 -8.53 -6.02 7.42
CA ALA A 167 -8.50 -7.11 6.45
C ALA A 167 -7.60 -6.75 5.27
N LEU A 168 -6.71 -7.67 4.89
CA LEU A 168 -5.73 -7.50 3.83
C LEU A 168 -5.83 -8.65 2.83
N SER A 169 -5.33 -8.42 1.62
CA SER A 169 -5.10 -9.47 0.63
C SER A 169 -3.60 -9.61 0.38
N VAL A 170 -3.12 -10.85 0.35
CA VAL A 170 -1.78 -11.17 -0.16
C VAL A 170 -1.92 -11.73 -1.56
N ALA A 171 -1.26 -11.07 -2.52
CA ALA A 171 -1.22 -11.53 -3.92
C ALA A 171 0.15 -12.06 -4.29
N SER A 172 0.19 -13.23 -4.92
CA SER A 172 1.41 -13.86 -5.46
C SER A 172 1.04 -14.95 -6.46
N THR A 173 1.90 -15.18 -7.43
CA THR A 173 1.85 -16.38 -8.27
C THR A 173 2.29 -17.64 -7.52
N SER A 174 3.10 -17.48 -6.45
CA SER A 174 3.51 -18.57 -5.57
C SER A 174 2.46 -18.85 -4.49
N GLU A 175 1.72 -19.95 -4.60
CA GLU A 175 0.77 -20.41 -3.60
C GLU A 175 1.43 -20.59 -2.23
N GLN A 176 2.60 -21.21 -2.21
CA GLN A 176 3.36 -21.43 -0.98
C GLN A 176 3.70 -20.12 -0.26
N LEU A 177 4.06 -19.05 -1.00
CA LEU A 177 4.34 -17.76 -0.38
C LEU A 177 3.05 -17.12 0.16
N ARG A 178 1.92 -17.24 -0.59
CA ARG A 178 0.62 -16.75 -0.09
C ARG A 178 0.24 -17.43 1.23
N GLU A 179 0.35 -18.76 1.30
CA GLU A 179 0.06 -19.53 2.53
C GLU A 179 0.94 -19.10 3.70
N ARG A 180 2.25 -18.90 3.46
CA ARG A 180 3.19 -18.42 4.50
C ARG A 180 2.80 -17.05 5.03
N VAL A 181 2.52 -16.09 4.14
CA VAL A 181 2.10 -14.75 4.55
C VAL A 181 0.77 -14.79 5.30
N VAL A 182 -0.20 -15.60 4.84
CA VAL A 182 -1.45 -15.83 5.55
C VAL A 182 -1.16 -16.43 6.93
N ALA A 183 -0.35 -17.47 7.03
CA ALA A 183 -0.03 -18.12 8.30
C ALA A 183 0.64 -17.18 9.32
N ALA A 184 1.52 -16.29 8.82
CA ALA A 184 2.22 -15.33 9.67
C ALA A 184 1.33 -14.14 10.08
N ALA A 185 0.58 -13.56 9.14
CA ALA A 185 -0.13 -12.32 9.38
C ALA A 185 -1.60 -12.50 9.83
N HIS A 186 -2.26 -13.62 9.46
CA HIS A 186 -3.64 -13.87 9.86
C HIS A 186 -3.75 -14.21 11.34
N GLY A 187 -4.65 -13.56 12.03
CA GLY A 187 -4.95 -13.78 13.44
C GLY A 187 -5.00 -12.49 14.24
N ASN A 188 -5.33 -12.60 15.53
CA ASN A 188 -5.63 -11.44 16.37
C ASN A 188 -6.67 -10.54 15.68
N ASN A 189 -6.25 -9.32 15.29
CA ASN A 189 -7.14 -8.34 14.66
C ASN A 189 -6.88 -8.15 13.16
N MET A 190 -5.99 -8.97 12.57
CA MET A 190 -5.67 -8.90 11.14
C MET A 190 -6.18 -10.15 10.41
N ARG A 191 -7.07 -9.98 9.43
CA ARG A 191 -7.51 -11.05 8.53
C ARG A 191 -6.76 -10.92 7.21
N VAL A 192 -6.14 -12.02 6.76
CA VAL A 192 -5.43 -12.02 5.48
C VAL A 192 -6.08 -13.05 4.54
N TYR A 193 -6.37 -12.60 3.33
CA TYR A 193 -6.97 -13.39 2.26
C TYR A 193 -5.96 -13.62 1.13
N SER A 194 -5.92 -14.85 0.62
CA SER A 194 -5.07 -15.22 -0.51
C SER A 194 -5.69 -14.78 -1.82
N CYS A 195 -4.87 -14.27 -2.75
CA CYS A 195 -5.23 -13.86 -4.10
C CYS A 195 -4.11 -14.25 -5.06
N ASP A 196 -4.43 -14.69 -6.27
CA ASP A 196 -3.46 -14.99 -7.33
C ASP A 196 -3.31 -13.86 -8.36
N ASP A 197 -4.20 -12.85 -8.32
CA ASP A 197 -4.18 -11.69 -9.19
C ASP A 197 -3.27 -10.57 -8.65
N MET A 198 -1.98 -10.68 -8.95
CA MET A 198 -0.98 -9.68 -8.57
C MET A 198 -1.27 -8.31 -9.19
N VAL A 199 -1.63 -8.29 -10.47
CA VAL A 199 -1.91 -7.05 -11.22
C VAL A 199 -3.10 -6.31 -10.61
N GLY A 200 -4.20 -7.02 -10.35
CA GLY A 200 -5.41 -6.42 -9.77
C GLY A 200 -5.17 -5.82 -8.39
N VAL A 201 -4.43 -6.54 -7.53
CA VAL A 201 -4.10 -6.06 -6.19
C VAL A 201 -3.20 -4.81 -6.22
N GLU A 202 -2.21 -4.78 -7.10
CA GLU A 202 -1.31 -3.63 -7.23
C GLU A 202 -1.98 -2.42 -7.86
N VAL A 203 -2.75 -2.60 -8.94
CA VAL A 203 -3.49 -1.52 -9.62
C VAL A 203 -4.53 -0.90 -8.69
N GLY A 204 -5.33 -1.74 -8.01
CA GLY A 204 -6.32 -1.28 -7.04
C GLY A 204 -5.67 -0.43 -5.94
N GLY A 205 -4.62 -0.95 -5.32
CA GLY A 205 -3.87 -0.25 -4.28
C GLY A 205 -3.20 1.05 -4.74
N ALA A 206 -2.78 1.13 -6.00
CA ALA A 206 -2.14 2.31 -6.59
C ALA A 206 -3.15 3.42 -6.90
N VAL A 207 -4.14 3.12 -7.74
CA VAL A 207 -5.02 4.14 -8.34
C VAL A 207 -6.02 4.69 -7.33
N LYS A 208 -6.42 3.93 -6.30
CA LYS A 208 -7.26 4.46 -5.21
C LYS A 208 -6.72 5.75 -4.58
N ASN A 209 -5.40 5.92 -4.54
CA ASN A 209 -4.76 7.10 -3.98
C ASN A 209 -5.05 8.36 -4.81
N VAL A 210 -5.16 8.20 -6.14
CA VAL A 210 -5.57 9.27 -7.06
C VAL A 210 -7.04 9.62 -6.84
N MET A 211 -7.89 8.62 -6.68
CA MET A 211 -9.32 8.80 -6.40
C MET A 211 -9.56 9.50 -5.06
N ALA A 212 -8.70 9.23 -4.07
CA ALA A 212 -8.76 9.92 -2.79
C ALA A 212 -8.43 11.42 -2.90
N ILE A 213 -7.54 11.82 -3.80
CA ILE A 213 -7.31 13.24 -4.10
C ILE A 213 -8.57 13.85 -4.72
N ALA A 214 -9.21 13.16 -5.68
CA ALA A 214 -10.45 13.64 -6.31
C ALA A 214 -11.58 13.83 -5.29
N THR A 215 -11.80 12.85 -4.42
CA THR A 215 -12.85 12.94 -3.39
C THR A 215 -12.53 14.01 -2.35
N GLY A 216 -11.26 14.17 -1.97
CA GLY A 216 -10.82 15.26 -1.11
C GLY A 216 -11.08 16.63 -1.73
N ALA A 217 -10.81 16.81 -3.03
CA ALA A 217 -11.12 18.05 -3.75
C ALA A 217 -12.63 18.31 -3.81
N SER A 218 -13.42 17.30 -4.11
CA SER A 218 -14.90 17.38 -4.08
C SER A 218 -15.43 17.81 -2.72
N ASP A 219 -14.91 17.24 -1.64
CA ASP A 219 -15.28 17.62 -0.26
C ASP A 219 -14.88 19.06 0.06
N GLY A 220 -13.67 19.46 -0.33
CA GLY A 220 -13.16 20.81 -0.11
C GLY A 220 -13.93 21.89 -0.89
N LEU A 221 -14.51 21.53 -2.03
CA LEU A 221 -15.43 22.39 -2.82
C LEU A 221 -16.87 22.38 -2.31
N GLY A 222 -17.19 21.57 -1.29
CA GLY A 222 -18.53 21.50 -0.73
C GLY A 222 -19.57 20.83 -1.63
N LEU A 223 -19.16 19.92 -2.56
CA LEU A 223 -20.08 19.28 -3.51
C LEU A 223 -20.99 18.21 -2.89
N GLY A 224 -20.73 17.86 -1.64
CA GLY A 224 -21.60 16.99 -0.84
C GLY A 224 -21.35 15.49 -1.00
N LEU A 225 -22.08 14.70 -0.20
CA LEU A 225 -21.88 13.25 -0.08
C LEU A 225 -22.29 12.48 -1.34
N ASN A 226 -23.29 12.97 -2.08
CA ASN A 226 -23.72 12.33 -3.34
C ASN A 226 -22.60 12.39 -4.39
N ALA A 227 -21.92 13.54 -4.51
CA ALA A 227 -20.79 13.70 -5.42
C ALA A 227 -19.62 12.80 -5.01
N ARG A 228 -19.33 12.68 -3.71
CA ARG A 228 -18.31 11.75 -3.19
C ARG A 228 -18.64 10.31 -3.55
N ALA A 229 -19.89 9.86 -3.33
CA ALA A 229 -20.33 8.50 -3.67
C ALA A 229 -20.19 8.23 -5.17
N ALA A 230 -20.63 9.17 -6.02
CA ALA A 230 -20.48 9.09 -7.47
C ALA A 230 -19.00 8.98 -7.89
N LEU A 231 -18.11 9.80 -7.31
CA LEU A 231 -16.66 9.75 -7.57
C LEU A 231 -16.04 8.41 -7.17
N ILE A 232 -16.45 7.84 -6.03
CA ILE A 232 -15.95 6.52 -5.58
C ILE A 232 -16.38 5.43 -6.58
N THR A 233 -17.67 5.41 -6.97
CA THR A 233 -18.21 4.43 -7.90
C THR A 233 -17.56 4.55 -9.29
N ARG A 234 -17.48 5.77 -9.83
CA ARG A 234 -16.85 6.00 -11.14
C ARG A 234 -15.35 5.80 -11.10
N GLY A 235 -14.71 6.13 -9.98
CA GLY A 235 -13.30 5.85 -9.73
C GLY A 235 -13.01 4.36 -9.72
N LEU A 236 -13.87 3.54 -9.12
CA LEU A 236 -13.74 2.07 -9.17
C LEU A 236 -13.86 1.56 -10.62
N ALA A 237 -14.75 2.12 -11.42
CA ALA A 237 -14.88 1.77 -12.84
C ALA A 237 -13.60 2.12 -13.63
N GLU A 238 -12.97 3.29 -13.38
CA GLU A 238 -11.67 3.64 -13.99
C GLU A 238 -10.56 2.67 -13.57
N ILE A 239 -10.47 2.35 -12.28
CA ILE A 239 -9.50 1.40 -11.74
C ILE A 239 -9.66 0.03 -12.41
N THR A 240 -10.90 -0.45 -12.50
CA THR A 240 -11.23 -1.73 -13.12
C THR A 240 -10.84 -1.75 -14.59
N ARG A 241 -11.19 -0.69 -15.35
CA ARG A 241 -10.86 -0.57 -16.76
C ARG A 241 -9.37 -0.63 -17.02
N LEU A 242 -8.57 0.16 -16.26
CA LEU A 242 -7.12 0.11 -16.37
C LEU A 242 -6.57 -1.26 -15.98
N GLY A 243 -7.04 -1.82 -14.87
CA GLY A 243 -6.54 -3.10 -14.38
C GLY A 243 -6.84 -4.26 -15.34
N VAL A 244 -8.05 -4.34 -15.88
CA VAL A 244 -8.41 -5.35 -16.89
C VAL A 244 -7.55 -5.20 -18.14
N HIS A 245 -7.28 -3.96 -18.57
CA HIS A 245 -6.40 -3.72 -19.72
C HIS A 245 -4.95 -4.18 -19.45
N LEU A 246 -4.52 -4.17 -18.20
CA LEU A 246 -3.22 -4.67 -17.75
C LEU A 246 -3.21 -6.18 -17.43
N GLY A 247 -4.33 -6.87 -17.61
CA GLY A 247 -4.46 -8.32 -17.42
C GLY A 247 -5.03 -8.77 -16.08
N ALA A 248 -5.55 -7.85 -15.26
CA ALA A 248 -6.23 -8.22 -14.02
C ALA A 248 -7.64 -8.78 -14.22
N GLY A 249 -8.11 -9.58 -13.28
CA GLY A 249 -9.50 -9.99 -13.21
C GLY A 249 -10.41 -8.88 -12.68
N ALA A 250 -11.50 -8.56 -13.38
CA ALA A 250 -12.44 -7.51 -12.97
C ALA A 250 -12.99 -7.72 -11.54
N HIS A 251 -13.19 -8.98 -11.14
CA HIS A 251 -13.70 -9.33 -9.80
C HIS A 251 -12.76 -8.93 -8.66
N THR A 252 -11.45 -8.84 -8.90
CA THR A 252 -10.47 -8.43 -7.89
C THR A 252 -10.75 -7.04 -7.36
N PHE A 253 -11.26 -6.14 -8.22
CA PHE A 253 -11.58 -4.76 -7.84
C PHE A 253 -12.82 -4.63 -6.96
N MET A 254 -13.68 -5.63 -6.90
CA MET A 254 -14.81 -5.68 -5.96
C MET A 254 -14.38 -6.15 -4.55
N GLY A 255 -13.15 -6.56 -4.39
CA GLY A 255 -12.57 -7.05 -3.14
C GLY A 255 -11.92 -5.97 -2.28
N LEU A 256 -11.09 -6.44 -1.32
CA LEU A 256 -10.43 -5.60 -0.32
C LEU A 256 -9.48 -4.56 -0.93
N THR A 257 -8.71 -4.94 -1.94
CA THR A 257 -7.68 -4.08 -2.55
C THR A 257 -8.23 -3.13 -3.61
N GLY A 258 -9.43 -3.37 -4.09
CA GLY A 258 -10.20 -2.48 -4.94
C GLY A 258 -11.16 -1.63 -4.10
N MET A 259 -12.43 -2.05 -4.05
CA MET A 259 -13.53 -1.32 -3.39
C MET A 259 -13.23 -1.02 -1.90
N GLY A 260 -12.74 -2.00 -1.15
CA GLY A 260 -12.53 -1.83 0.30
C GLY A 260 -11.51 -0.73 0.61
N ASP A 261 -10.33 -0.78 -0.01
CA ASP A 261 -9.26 0.18 0.22
C ASP A 261 -9.57 1.55 -0.44
N LEU A 262 -10.33 1.56 -1.54
CA LEU A 262 -10.83 2.76 -2.17
C LEU A 262 -11.79 3.52 -1.22
N ILE A 263 -12.80 2.86 -0.69
CA ILE A 263 -13.78 3.47 0.23
C ILE A 263 -13.04 4.04 1.44
N LEU A 264 -12.20 3.24 2.10
CA LEU A 264 -11.44 3.69 3.28
C LEU A 264 -10.61 4.94 2.97
N THR A 265 -9.90 4.92 1.84
CA THR A 265 -8.97 6.02 1.50
C THR A 265 -9.69 7.28 1.07
N CYS A 266 -10.85 7.16 0.42
CA CYS A 266 -11.68 8.29 -0.05
C CYS A 266 -12.55 8.91 1.06
N THR A 267 -12.83 8.19 2.15
CA THR A 267 -13.71 8.67 3.21
C THR A 267 -13.00 8.96 4.53
N GLY A 268 -11.86 8.29 4.77
CA GLY A 268 -11.16 8.38 6.05
C GLY A 268 -10.35 9.67 6.21
N ASP A 269 -10.41 10.30 7.39
CA ASP A 269 -9.67 11.52 7.71
C ASP A 269 -8.16 11.30 7.86
N LEU A 270 -7.74 10.07 8.09
CA LEU A 270 -6.33 9.68 8.12
C LEU A 270 -5.70 9.60 6.73
N SER A 271 -6.49 9.68 5.65
CA SER A 271 -6.02 9.63 4.28
C SER A 271 -5.24 10.88 3.90
N ARG A 272 -3.92 10.75 3.75
CA ARG A 272 -3.05 11.85 3.28
C ARG A 272 -3.45 12.32 1.88
N ASN A 273 -3.81 11.41 1.00
CA ASN A 273 -4.22 11.75 -0.37
C ASN A 273 -5.53 12.56 -0.37
N ARG A 274 -6.51 12.19 0.46
CA ARG A 274 -7.74 12.98 0.64
C ARG A 274 -7.42 14.38 1.17
N ARG A 275 -6.47 14.50 2.12
CA ARG A 275 -6.02 15.80 2.64
C ARG A 275 -5.33 16.67 1.57
N VAL A 276 -4.57 16.07 0.63
CA VAL A 276 -4.06 16.78 -0.54
C VAL A 276 -5.23 17.40 -1.33
N GLY A 277 -6.25 16.62 -1.67
CA GLY A 277 -7.43 17.12 -2.41
C GLY A 277 -8.15 18.24 -1.70
N LEU A 278 -8.39 18.11 -0.38
CA LEU A 278 -8.99 19.19 0.43
C LEU A 278 -8.20 20.50 0.36
N ALA A 279 -6.86 20.43 0.42
CA ALA A 279 -6.00 21.61 0.39
C ALA A 279 -5.93 22.23 -1.03
N LEU A 280 -5.94 21.41 -2.08
CA LEU A 280 -6.02 21.89 -3.48
C LEU A 280 -7.33 22.66 -3.74
N ALA A 281 -8.47 22.20 -3.20
CA ALA A 281 -9.76 22.89 -3.29
C ALA A 281 -9.75 24.25 -2.60
N GLN A 282 -8.90 24.45 -1.59
CA GLN A 282 -8.67 25.72 -0.90
C GLN A 282 -7.70 26.66 -1.66
N GLY A 283 -7.24 26.25 -2.84
CA GLY A 283 -6.30 27.03 -3.65
C GLY A 283 -4.83 26.97 -3.21
N LYS A 284 -4.47 26.07 -2.28
CA LYS A 284 -3.08 25.88 -1.87
C LYS A 284 -2.25 25.28 -3.01
N GLN A 285 -1.01 25.75 -3.14
CA GLN A 285 -0.04 25.21 -4.09
C GLN A 285 0.48 23.84 -3.65
N LEU A 286 0.75 22.94 -4.60
CA LEU A 286 1.18 21.57 -4.32
C LEU A 286 2.43 21.49 -3.43
N ASP A 287 3.44 22.33 -3.69
CA ASP A 287 4.68 22.35 -2.91
C ASP A 287 4.42 22.69 -1.43
N THR A 288 3.51 23.64 -1.18
CA THR A 288 3.10 24.01 0.18
C THR A 288 2.38 22.83 0.86
N ILE A 289 1.48 22.17 0.14
CA ILE A 289 0.73 21.01 0.66
C ILE A 289 1.69 19.87 1.04
N VAL A 290 2.64 19.56 0.17
CA VAL A 290 3.64 18.50 0.41
C VAL A 290 4.51 18.84 1.61
N ALA A 291 4.94 20.10 1.76
CA ALA A 291 5.72 20.54 2.91
C ALA A 291 4.93 20.45 4.22
N GLU A 292 3.66 20.87 4.24
CA GLU A 292 2.76 20.79 5.41
C GLU A 292 2.45 19.35 5.82
N LEU A 293 2.36 18.41 4.87
CA LEU A 293 2.10 17.00 5.16
C LEU A 293 3.32 16.28 5.76
N GLY A 294 4.54 16.79 5.55
CA GLY A 294 5.78 16.24 6.08
C GLY A 294 6.17 14.87 5.51
N HIS A 295 5.30 14.24 4.74
CA HIS A 295 5.50 12.89 4.18
C HIS A 295 4.85 12.78 2.79
N VAL A 296 5.39 11.88 1.97
CA VAL A 296 4.91 11.64 0.61
C VAL A 296 3.44 11.18 0.61
N ALA A 297 2.60 11.89 -0.15
CA ALA A 297 1.28 11.42 -0.56
C ALA A 297 1.45 10.67 -1.90
N GLU A 298 1.42 9.35 -1.87
CA GLU A 298 1.73 8.51 -3.03
C GLU A 298 0.77 8.72 -4.22
N GLY A 299 -0.42 9.26 -3.98
CA GLY A 299 -1.37 9.63 -5.03
C GLY A 299 -0.86 10.72 -5.97
N VAL A 300 0.04 11.61 -5.50
CA VAL A 300 0.59 12.70 -6.33
C VAL A 300 1.47 12.14 -7.46
N PRO A 301 2.58 11.44 -7.20
CA PRO A 301 3.37 10.86 -8.29
C PRO A 301 2.57 9.80 -9.07
N CYS A 302 1.67 9.05 -8.42
CA CYS A 302 0.84 8.04 -9.05
C CYS A 302 -0.09 8.66 -10.10
N ALA A 303 -0.70 9.82 -9.85
CA ALA A 303 -1.58 10.50 -10.80
C ALA A 303 -0.86 10.79 -12.13
N LYS A 304 0.42 11.21 -12.07
CA LYS A 304 1.22 11.43 -13.28
C LYS A 304 1.48 10.14 -14.03
N SER A 305 1.98 9.11 -13.32
CA SER A 305 2.32 7.82 -13.94
C SER A 305 1.09 7.13 -14.54
N VAL A 306 -0.06 7.18 -13.85
CA VAL A 306 -1.32 6.59 -14.34
C VAL A 306 -1.86 7.35 -15.55
N ARG A 307 -1.83 8.69 -15.55
CA ARG A 307 -2.22 9.51 -16.70
C ARG A 307 -1.39 9.16 -17.94
N GLU A 308 -0.07 9.12 -17.80
CA GLU A 308 0.85 8.78 -18.89
C GLU A 308 0.60 7.35 -19.40
N LEU A 309 0.42 6.39 -18.50
CA LEU A 309 0.13 5.00 -18.85
C LEU A 309 -1.20 4.87 -19.56
N ALA A 310 -2.27 5.47 -19.03
CA ALA A 310 -3.61 5.43 -19.62
C ALA A 310 -3.64 6.01 -21.05
N ARG A 311 -2.98 7.16 -21.25
CA ARG A 311 -2.85 7.79 -22.58
C ARG A 311 -2.10 6.87 -23.55
N ARG A 312 -1.01 6.25 -23.13
CA ARG A 312 -0.22 5.31 -23.95
C ARG A 312 -1.02 4.07 -24.36
N LEU A 313 -1.89 3.60 -23.47
CA LEU A 313 -2.73 2.41 -23.68
C LEU A 313 -4.07 2.73 -24.33
N GLY A 314 -4.44 4.01 -24.52
CA GLY A 314 -5.76 4.39 -25.02
C GLY A 314 -6.90 4.10 -24.03
N VAL A 315 -6.60 4.00 -22.72
CA VAL A 315 -7.59 3.74 -21.67
C VAL A 315 -8.15 5.06 -21.13
N GLU A 316 -9.47 5.17 -21.17
CA GLU A 316 -10.17 6.38 -20.72
C GLU A 316 -10.26 6.45 -19.20
N MET A 317 -9.61 7.47 -18.59
CA MET A 317 -9.57 7.68 -17.15
C MET A 317 -9.83 9.16 -16.79
N PRO A 318 -11.06 9.66 -16.98
CA PRO A 318 -11.40 11.07 -16.84
C PRO A 318 -11.16 11.66 -15.43
N ILE A 319 -11.41 10.91 -14.34
CA ILE A 319 -11.14 11.39 -12.99
C ILE A 319 -9.64 11.49 -12.75
N THR A 320 -8.88 10.50 -13.17
CA THR A 320 -7.40 10.52 -13.11
C THR A 320 -6.81 11.68 -13.90
N GLU A 321 -7.34 11.95 -15.12
CA GLU A 321 -6.93 13.06 -15.95
C GLU A 321 -7.22 14.40 -15.28
N ALA A 322 -8.41 14.54 -14.66
CA ALA A 322 -8.79 15.73 -13.92
C ALA A 322 -7.87 15.99 -12.73
N VAL A 323 -7.58 14.96 -11.92
CA VAL A 323 -6.65 15.07 -10.79
C VAL A 323 -5.26 15.47 -11.26
N ALA A 324 -4.75 14.85 -12.31
CA ALA A 324 -3.42 15.17 -12.84
C ALA A 324 -3.36 16.60 -13.41
N ALA A 325 -4.42 17.10 -14.05
CA ALA A 325 -4.49 18.47 -14.55
C ALA A 325 -4.45 19.49 -13.40
N VAL A 326 -5.14 19.21 -12.29
CA VAL A 326 -5.08 20.08 -11.10
C VAL A 326 -3.68 20.05 -10.47
N LEU A 327 -3.06 18.88 -10.38
CA LEU A 327 -1.75 18.73 -9.73
C LEU A 327 -0.60 19.34 -10.54
N PHE A 328 -0.64 19.24 -11.88
CA PHE A 328 0.55 19.48 -12.71
C PHE A 328 0.36 20.50 -13.82
N ASP A 329 -0.90 20.74 -14.25
CA ASP A 329 -1.14 21.63 -15.40
C ASP A 329 -1.72 23.00 -14.95
N GLY A 330 -1.82 23.24 -13.63
CA GLY A 330 -2.28 24.50 -13.05
C GLY A 330 -3.79 24.77 -13.23
N VAL A 331 -4.58 23.76 -13.59
CA VAL A 331 -6.02 23.89 -13.76
C VAL A 331 -6.71 23.93 -12.38
N PRO A 332 -7.60 24.93 -12.12
CA PRO A 332 -8.32 24.98 -10.84
C PRO A 332 -9.21 23.75 -10.60
N ALA A 333 -9.26 23.28 -9.34
CA ALA A 333 -10.11 22.14 -8.97
C ALA A 333 -11.60 22.38 -9.30
N THR A 334 -12.09 23.62 -9.16
CA THR A 334 -13.45 24.03 -9.54
C THR A 334 -13.74 23.82 -11.01
N GLU A 335 -12.79 24.20 -11.89
CA GLU A 335 -12.93 24.01 -13.33
C GLU A 335 -12.97 22.55 -13.72
N MET A 336 -12.09 21.71 -13.11
CA MET A 336 -12.10 20.27 -13.40
C MET A 336 -13.36 19.58 -12.90
N ALA A 337 -13.90 20.00 -11.76
CA ALA A 337 -15.20 19.50 -11.29
C ALA A 337 -16.32 19.82 -12.30
N GLN A 338 -16.37 21.04 -12.82
CA GLN A 338 -17.34 21.46 -13.84
C GLN A 338 -17.18 20.64 -15.14
N ARG A 339 -15.94 20.42 -15.60
CA ARG A 339 -15.65 19.59 -16.80
C ARG A 339 -16.12 18.14 -16.63
N LEU A 340 -15.93 17.56 -15.44
CA LEU A 340 -16.41 16.20 -15.16
C LEU A 340 -17.95 16.12 -15.16
N LEU A 341 -18.63 17.12 -14.60
CA LEU A 341 -20.09 17.20 -14.57
C LEU A 341 -20.72 17.46 -15.96
N ALA A 342 -20.01 18.16 -16.84
CA ALA A 342 -20.47 18.50 -18.17
C ALA A 342 -20.24 17.37 -19.21
N ARG A 343 -19.73 16.21 -18.81
CA ARG A 343 -19.56 15.05 -19.73
C ARG A 343 -20.90 14.51 -20.20
N ASP A 344 -20.93 14.07 -21.45
CA ASP A 344 -22.12 13.46 -22.03
C ASP A 344 -22.59 12.24 -21.23
N PRO A 345 -23.91 12.00 -21.17
CA PRO A 345 -24.46 10.80 -20.57
C PRO A 345 -23.91 9.52 -21.22
N ARG A 346 -23.67 8.51 -20.42
CA ARG A 346 -23.17 7.20 -20.85
C ARG A 346 -23.92 6.09 -20.15
N ASP A 347 -23.86 4.90 -20.71
CA ASP A 347 -24.29 3.71 -19.96
C ASP A 347 -23.46 3.54 -18.70
N GLU A 348 -24.10 3.16 -17.61
CA GLU A 348 -23.44 3.05 -16.30
C GLU A 348 -22.27 2.06 -16.32
N LEU A 349 -22.41 0.99 -17.10
CA LEU A 349 -21.44 -0.12 -17.18
C LEU A 349 -20.48 0.01 -18.39
N ALA A 350 -20.54 1.12 -19.14
CA ALA A 350 -19.67 1.37 -20.30
C ALA A 350 -18.25 1.82 -19.91
#